data_548bbd556b9b809994fdfc79f95caabb
#
_entry.id   548bbd556b9b809994fdfc79f95caabb
#
_cell.length_a   1.000
_cell.length_b   1.000
_cell.length_c   1.000
_cell.angle_alpha   90.00
_cell.angle_beta   90.00
_cell.angle_gamma   90.00
#
_symmetry.space_group_name_H-M   'P 1'
#
loop_
_entity.id
_entity.type
_entity.pdbx_description
1 polymer ?
#
loop_
_entity_poly.entity_id
_entity_poly.type
_entity_poly.pdbx_seq_one_letter_code
_entity_poly.pdbx_strand_id
1 'polypeptide(L)'
;MKKLIATLLLITLPVLSASAHYLWIETNGTGALGQAHEIRVHYGEYTYGVFEKVEGEAFPLVSKFTLWAIAPDGTKTPLSTVAKEDHYLASFTPSQKGVYTITLNNNEIDVIDYTQYDFGIFKTHYHSTAKILVGTDGDTKTANPDGIVIKQLENDGEVIKLQVLYKGEPIAKNELKVYVSDLWSKTLFTDDNGEVSFALPWNTKYIVETTTKEEIPGTYNGDDYEFIWHCATYCIKP
;
A
#
# COMPACT_ATOMS: atom_id res chain seq x y z
N MET A 1 -11.38 -46.22 44.38
CA MET A 1 -11.34 -45.82 42.97
C MET A 1 -11.49 -44.31 42.88
N LYS A 2 -10.39 -43.59 42.74
CA LYS A 2 -10.39 -42.13 42.69
C LYS A 2 -10.53 -41.74 41.22
N LYS A 3 -11.63 -41.07 40.84
CA LYS A 3 -11.82 -40.50 39.52
C LYS A 3 -10.98 -39.26 39.38
N LEU A 4 -9.95 -39.27 38.54
CA LEU A 4 -9.21 -38.10 38.10
C LEU A 4 -10.07 -37.39 37.03
N ILE A 5 -10.62 -36.24 37.37
CA ILE A 5 -11.21 -35.33 36.40
C ILE A 5 -10.08 -34.44 35.89
N ALA A 6 -9.59 -34.74 34.68
CA ALA A 6 -8.67 -33.87 33.96
C ALA A 6 -9.49 -32.71 33.37
N THR A 7 -9.47 -31.57 34.02
CA THR A 7 -10.02 -30.33 33.48
C THR A 7 -9.06 -29.82 32.40
N LEU A 8 -9.42 -30.06 31.14
CA LEU A 8 -8.73 -29.49 29.99
C LEU A 8 -9.04 -27.99 29.96
N LEU A 9 -8.12 -27.18 30.50
CA LEU A 9 -8.17 -25.74 30.42
C LEU A 9 -7.82 -25.36 28.98
N LEU A 10 -8.85 -25.15 28.14
CA LEU A 10 -8.69 -24.61 26.79
C LEU A 10 -8.27 -23.14 26.94
N ILE A 11 -6.98 -22.88 26.92
CA ILE A 11 -6.45 -21.50 26.85
C ILE A 11 -6.77 -20.99 25.44
N THR A 12 -7.90 -20.30 25.28
CA THR A 12 -8.15 -19.47 24.12
C THR A 12 -7.21 -18.27 24.23
N LEU A 13 -6.02 -18.41 23.68
CA LEU A 13 -5.18 -17.24 23.40
C LEU A 13 -5.97 -16.36 22.43
N PRO A 14 -6.25 -15.09 22.77
CA PRO A 14 -6.76 -14.16 21.78
C PRO A 14 -5.69 -14.12 20.68
N VAL A 15 -6.02 -14.57 19.49
CA VAL A 15 -5.25 -14.26 18.29
C VAL A 15 -5.44 -12.75 18.11
N LEU A 16 -4.54 -11.97 18.71
CA LEU A 16 -4.41 -10.56 18.42
C LEU A 16 -3.99 -10.53 16.94
N SER A 17 -4.96 -10.38 16.07
CA SER A 17 -4.70 -9.99 14.69
C SER A 17 -3.93 -8.68 14.81
N ALA A 18 -2.64 -8.72 14.54
CA ALA A 18 -1.86 -7.50 14.39
C ALA A 18 -2.49 -6.75 13.21
N SER A 19 -3.31 -5.78 13.57
CA SER A 19 -4.03 -4.92 12.66
C SER A 19 -3.01 -3.98 12.05
N ALA A 20 -2.66 -4.21 10.79
CA ALA A 20 -1.71 -3.36 10.09
C ALA A 20 -2.49 -2.31 9.29
N HIS A 21 -2.54 -1.08 9.82
CA HIS A 21 -3.00 0.07 9.06
C HIS A 21 -2.01 0.38 7.94
N TYR A 22 -2.54 0.76 6.78
CA TYR A 22 -1.73 1.16 5.62
C TYR A 22 -2.32 2.39 4.93
N LEU A 23 -1.43 3.17 4.31
CA LEU A 23 -1.82 4.24 3.38
C LEU A 23 -2.06 3.63 2.00
N TRP A 24 -3.14 4.05 1.32
CA TRP A 24 -3.34 3.67 -0.08
C TRP A 24 -3.92 4.82 -0.90
N ILE A 25 -3.59 4.80 -2.19
CA ILE A 25 -4.17 5.69 -3.19
C ILE A 25 -5.42 5.02 -3.78
N GLU A 26 -6.52 5.76 -3.82
CA GLU A 26 -7.72 5.37 -4.53
C GLU A 26 -8.04 6.37 -5.64
N THR A 27 -8.15 5.89 -6.88
CA THR A 27 -8.47 6.69 -8.05
C THR A 27 -9.13 5.83 -9.13
N ASN A 28 -9.75 6.46 -10.14
CA ASN A 28 -10.22 5.72 -11.31
C ASN A 28 -9.03 5.36 -12.19
N GLY A 29 -8.98 4.13 -12.69
CA GLY A 29 -7.90 3.64 -13.56
C GLY A 29 -7.88 4.29 -14.96
N THR A 30 -8.91 5.05 -15.33
CA THR A 30 -9.03 5.75 -16.63
C THR A 30 -9.34 7.22 -16.42
N GLY A 31 -8.70 8.08 -17.20
CA GLY A 31 -8.87 9.52 -17.19
C GLY A 31 -9.10 10.08 -18.59
N ALA A 32 -9.47 11.34 -18.70
CA ALA A 32 -9.66 12.05 -19.97
C ALA A 32 -8.69 13.22 -20.09
N LEU A 33 -8.16 13.42 -21.29
CA LEU A 33 -7.26 14.52 -21.60
C LEU A 33 -7.94 15.87 -21.31
N GLY A 34 -7.27 16.74 -20.58
CA GLY A 34 -7.77 18.08 -20.25
C GLY A 34 -8.92 18.11 -19.22
N GLN A 35 -9.29 16.98 -18.62
CA GLN A 35 -10.31 16.92 -17.57
C GLN A 35 -9.66 16.65 -16.20
N ALA A 36 -10.19 17.30 -15.17
CA ALA A 36 -9.73 17.09 -13.80
C ALA A 36 -9.98 15.64 -13.36
N HIS A 37 -8.96 15.03 -12.76
CA HIS A 37 -8.97 13.66 -12.27
C HIS A 37 -8.72 13.65 -10.78
N GLU A 38 -9.58 12.99 -10.01
CA GLU A 38 -9.51 12.94 -8.56
C GLU A 38 -8.65 11.76 -8.06
N ILE A 39 -7.90 12.03 -7.01
CA ILE A 39 -7.05 11.07 -6.29
C ILE A 39 -7.35 11.21 -4.81
N ARG A 40 -7.64 10.10 -4.14
CA ARG A 40 -7.87 10.05 -2.71
C ARG A 40 -6.79 9.25 -2.03
N VAL A 41 -6.29 9.75 -0.92
CA VAL A 41 -5.34 9.05 -0.05
C VAL A 41 -6.07 8.71 1.24
N HIS A 42 -6.22 7.42 1.49
CA HIS A 42 -6.83 6.87 2.71
C HIS A 42 -5.78 6.26 3.62
N TYR A 43 -6.13 6.15 4.90
CA TYR A 43 -5.40 5.39 5.90
C TYR A 43 -6.36 4.53 6.70
N GLY A 44 -5.98 3.30 7.04
CA GLY A 44 -6.82 2.39 7.79
C GLY A 44 -6.63 0.92 7.41
N GLU A 45 -7.66 0.12 7.69
CA GLU A 45 -7.71 -1.32 7.39
C GLU A 45 -8.93 -1.65 6.55
N TYR A 46 -8.75 -1.68 5.26
CA TYR A 46 -9.84 -1.85 4.31
C TYR A 46 -10.65 -3.14 4.53
N THR A 47 -9.98 -4.25 4.84
CA THR A 47 -10.65 -5.54 5.04
C THR A 47 -11.60 -5.57 6.24
N TYR A 48 -11.35 -4.73 7.24
CA TYR A 48 -12.19 -4.54 8.41
C TYR A 48 -13.17 -3.36 8.27
N GLY A 49 -13.17 -2.67 7.12
CA GLY A 49 -13.98 -1.49 6.91
C GLY A 49 -13.53 -0.27 7.71
N VAL A 50 -12.29 -0.26 8.19
CA VAL A 50 -11.73 0.85 8.98
C VAL A 50 -11.13 1.88 8.06
N PHE A 51 -11.70 3.10 8.09
CA PHE A 51 -11.17 4.30 7.45
C PHE A 51 -10.91 5.32 8.56
N GLU A 52 -9.65 5.66 8.75
CA GLU A 52 -9.26 6.63 9.76
C GLU A 52 -9.70 8.04 9.37
N LYS A 53 -10.19 8.81 10.35
CA LYS A 53 -10.51 10.22 10.11
C LYS A 53 -9.23 11.04 10.04
N VAL A 54 -9.17 11.99 9.09
CA VAL A 54 -8.01 12.87 8.91
C VAL A 54 -7.68 13.67 10.16
N GLU A 55 -8.71 14.12 10.91
CA GLU A 55 -8.57 14.81 12.19
C GLU A 55 -8.67 13.84 13.40
N GLY A 56 -8.59 12.51 13.16
CA GLY A 56 -8.59 11.50 14.21
C GLY A 56 -7.24 11.35 14.92
N GLU A 57 -7.08 10.28 15.68
CA GLU A 57 -5.85 10.02 16.44
C GLU A 57 -4.75 9.39 15.57
N ALA A 58 -5.12 8.54 14.61
CA ALA A 58 -4.18 7.72 13.85
C ALA A 58 -3.67 8.39 12.56
N PHE A 59 -4.55 8.99 11.75
CA PHE A 59 -4.16 9.58 10.47
C PHE A 59 -3.13 10.71 10.59
N PRO A 60 -3.19 11.63 11.58
CA PRO A 60 -2.18 12.68 11.72
C PRO A 60 -0.74 12.16 11.85
N LEU A 61 -0.55 10.97 12.42
CA LEU A 61 0.78 10.34 12.58
C LEU A 61 1.43 9.98 11.25
N VAL A 62 0.64 9.81 10.19
CA VAL A 62 1.11 9.42 8.85
C VAL A 62 0.78 10.48 7.77
N SER A 63 0.36 11.67 8.17
CA SER A 63 -0.13 12.71 7.25
C SER A 63 0.96 13.46 6.46
N LYS A 64 2.23 13.32 6.85
CA LYS A 64 3.36 13.98 6.17
C LYS A 64 3.84 13.21 4.94
N PHE A 65 2.91 12.75 4.11
CA PHE A 65 3.26 12.10 2.85
C PHE A 65 3.43 13.11 1.72
N THR A 66 4.19 12.71 0.69
CA THR A 66 4.27 13.42 -0.59
C THR A 66 3.49 12.65 -1.64
N LEU A 67 2.79 13.38 -2.51
CA LEU A 67 2.00 12.82 -3.60
C LEU A 67 2.43 13.43 -4.94
N TRP A 68 2.61 12.60 -5.97
CA TRP A 68 3.12 13.01 -7.27
C TRP A 68 2.34 12.34 -8.40
N ALA A 69 2.18 13.07 -9.52
CA ALA A 69 1.80 12.49 -10.81
C ALA A 69 3.04 12.42 -11.70
N ILE A 70 3.31 11.24 -12.26
CA ILE A 70 4.37 11.01 -13.23
C ILE A 70 3.70 10.81 -14.59
N ALA A 71 3.94 11.73 -15.51
CA ALA A 71 3.37 11.71 -16.85
C ALA A 71 4.01 10.62 -17.75
N PRO A 72 3.43 10.29 -18.91
CA PRO A 72 3.99 9.30 -19.85
C PRO A 72 5.39 9.61 -20.31
N ASP A 73 5.78 10.89 -20.41
CA ASP A 73 7.14 11.34 -20.76
C ASP A 73 8.13 11.29 -19.57
N GLY A 74 7.65 10.93 -18.36
CA GLY A 74 8.44 10.89 -17.13
C GLY A 74 8.45 12.19 -16.34
N THR A 75 7.79 13.26 -16.81
CA THR A 75 7.64 14.51 -16.05
C THR A 75 6.92 14.25 -14.73
N LYS A 76 7.55 14.65 -13.63
CA LYS A 76 7.04 14.47 -12.27
C LYS A 76 6.47 15.77 -11.74
N THR A 77 5.19 15.78 -11.38
CA THR A 77 4.47 16.96 -10.87
C THR A 77 3.99 16.69 -9.44
N PRO A 78 4.30 17.53 -8.45
CA PRO A 78 3.76 17.39 -7.10
C PRO A 78 2.28 17.72 -7.08
N LEU A 79 1.52 16.98 -6.27
CA LEU A 79 0.09 17.17 -6.10
C LEU A 79 -0.19 17.68 -4.68
N SER A 80 -0.86 18.83 -4.60
CA SER A 80 -1.35 19.34 -3.31
C SER A 80 -2.61 18.60 -2.91
N THR A 81 -2.76 18.37 -1.61
CA THR A 81 -3.91 17.67 -1.04
C THR A 81 -4.76 18.60 -0.18
N VAL A 82 -6.05 18.31 -0.11
CA VAL A 82 -7.02 18.95 0.78
C VAL A 82 -7.61 17.90 1.69
N ALA A 83 -7.56 18.14 2.99
CA ALA A 83 -8.16 17.26 4.00
C ALA A 83 -9.68 17.18 3.82
N LYS A 84 -10.23 15.98 3.88
CA LYS A 84 -11.65 15.63 3.96
C LYS A 84 -11.88 14.89 5.27
N GLU A 85 -13.06 14.33 5.48
CA GLU A 85 -13.36 13.63 6.73
C GLU A 85 -12.49 12.40 6.96
N ASP A 86 -12.34 11.53 5.92
CA ASP A 86 -11.69 10.21 5.97
C ASP A 86 -10.60 10.01 4.92
N HIS A 87 -10.19 11.07 4.20
CA HIS A 87 -9.15 11.02 3.19
C HIS A 87 -8.55 12.40 2.88
N TYR A 88 -7.39 12.40 2.27
CA TYR A 88 -6.86 13.56 1.58
C TYR A 88 -7.22 13.50 0.10
N LEU A 89 -7.80 14.59 -0.43
CA LEU A 89 -8.18 14.73 -1.83
C LEU A 89 -7.15 15.54 -2.58
N ALA A 90 -6.65 14.99 -3.69
CA ALA A 90 -5.88 15.70 -4.70
C ALA A 90 -6.60 15.67 -6.04
N SER A 91 -6.22 16.58 -6.93
CA SER A 91 -6.69 16.60 -8.31
C SER A 91 -5.56 17.02 -9.24
N PHE A 92 -5.52 16.45 -10.44
CA PHE A 92 -4.66 16.89 -11.50
C PHE A 92 -5.40 16.83 -12.84
N THR A 93 -4.89 17.56 -13.84
CA THR A 93 -5.46 17.56 -15.19
C THR A 93 -4.44 16.96 -16.15
N PRO A 94 -4.69 15.77 -16.72
CA PRO A 94 -3.79 15.16 -17.69
C PRO A 94 -3.63 16.03 -18.94
N SER A 95 -2.39 16.32 -19.32
CA SER A 95 -2.03 17.13 -20.51
C SER A 95 -1.57 16.29 -21.69
N GLN A 96 -1.33 14.99 -21.49
CA GLN A 96 -0.83 14.04 -22.50
C GLN A 96 -1.68 12.77 -22.50
N LYS A 97 -1.74 12.09 -23.65
CA LYS A 97 -2.27 10.71 -23.74
C LYS A 97 -1.17 9.73 -23.31
N GLY A 98 -1.58 8.60 -22.72
CA GLY A 98 -0.71 7.55 -22.23
C GLY A 98 -0.99 7.21 -20.77
N VAL A 99 -0.06 6.52 -20.13
CA VAL A 99 -0.18 6.06 -18.74
C VAL A 99 0.47 7.06 -17.78
N TYR A 100 -0.32 7.56 -16.85
CA TYR A 100 0.16 8.29 -15.67
C TYR A 100 0.36 7.34 -14.51
N THR A 101 1.44 7.51 -13.77
CA THR A 101 1.67 6.83 -12.49
C THR A 101 1.50 7.85 -11.37
N ILE A 102 0.58 7.58 -10.46
CA ILE A 102 0.46 8.34 -9.22
C ILE A 102 1.28 7.63 -8.17
N THR A 103 2.09 8.36 -7.42
CA THR A 103 2.94 7.79 -6.37
C THR A 103 2.84 8.59 -5.09
N LEU A 104 2.75 7.87 -3.98
CA LEU A 104 2.80 8.40 -2.63
C LEU A 104 4.03 7.85 -1.93
N ASN A 105 4.74 8.70 -1.21
CA ASN A 105 5.81 8.30 -0.29
C ASN A 105 5.63 9.00 1.05
N ASN A 106 5.79 8.25 2.13
CA ASN A 106 5.89 8.78 3.47
C ASN A 106 7.03 8.10 4.23
N ASN A 107 8.09 8.82 4.48
CA ASN A 107 9.23 8.41 5.28
C ASN A 107 9.41 9.30 6.53
N GLU A 108 8.42 10.10 6.87
CA GLU A 108 8.43 11.01 8.02
C GLU A 108 7.59 10.49 9.19
N ILE A 109 7.59 9.17 9.41
CA ILE A 109 6.90 8.51 10.51
C ILE A 109 7.90 8.31 11.64
N ASP A 110 7.50 8.59 12.88
CA ASP A 110 8.32 8.39 14.05
C ASP A 110 8.69 6.91 14.26
N VAL A 111 9.76 6.67 14.98
CA VAL A 111 10.25 5.32 15.30
C VAL A 111 9.20 4.59 16.14
N ILE A 112 9.00 3.32 15.84
CA ILE A 112 8.02 2.46 16.50
C ILE A 112 8.76 1.36 17.25
N ASP A 113 8.48 1.23 18.55
CA ASP A 113 8.99 0.13 19.39
C ASP A 113 7.92 -0.97 19.51
N TYR A 114 8.16 -2.09 18.81
CA TYR A 114 7.36 -3.31 18.87
C TYR A 114 8.13 -4.47 19.47
N THR A 115 9.10 -4.21 20.34
CA THR A 115 9.86 -5.24 21.06
C THR A 115 8.96 -6.15 21.90
N GLN A 116 7.85 -5.62 22.45
CA GLN A 116 6.86 -6.40 23.18
C GLN A 116 6.13 -7.46 22.31
N TYR A 117 6.21 -7.34 20.98
CA TYR A 117 5.63 -8.27 19.99
C TYR A 117 6.71 -9.09 19.28
N ASP A 118 7.93 -9.10 19.77
CA ASP A 118 9.10 -9.75 19.15
C ASP A 118 9.41 -9.25 17.72
N PHE A 119 9.02 -7.99 17.40
CA PHE A 119 9.25 -7.43 16.08
C PHE A 119 10.45 -6.48 16.01
N GLY A 120 10.79 -5.81 17.13
CA GLY A 120 11.93 -4.89 17.24
C GLY A 120 11.56 -3.41 17.16
N ILE A 121 12.57 -2.57 17.02
CA ILE A 121 12.44 -1.10 16.91
C ILE A 121 12.69 -0.72 15.46
N PHE A 122 11.73 -0.04 14.83
CA PHE A 122 11.81 0.21 13.39
C PHE A 122 11.21 1.55 12.98
N LYS A 123 11.62 1.98 11.78
CA LYS A 123 11.06 3.14 11.09
C LYS A 123 10.22 2.64 9.90
N THR A 124 8.96 3.04 9.83
CA THR A 124 8.09 2.68 8.71
C THR A 124 8.25 3.67 7.55
N HIS A 125 8.36 3.14 6.35
CA HIS A 125 8.22 3.88 5.10
C HIS A 125 6.98 3.37 4.34
N TYR A 126 5.96 4.22 4.18
CA TYR A 126 4.80 3.89 3.37
C TYR A 126 4.98 4.36 1.92
N HIS A 127 4.56 3.50 1.01
CA HIS A 127 4.55 3.74 -0.42
C HIS A 127 3.20 3.30 -0.99
N SER A 128 2.67 4.05 -1.95
CA SER A 128 1.50 3.62 -2.69
C SER A 128 1.61 4.06 -4.14
N THR A 129 1.08 3.26 -5.05
CA THR A 129 1.02 3.60 -6.47
C THR A 129 -0.36 3.36 -7.03
N ALA A 130 -0.71 4.14 -8.08
CA ALA A 130 -1.89 3.90 -8.89
C ALA A 130 -1.58 4.23 -10.35
N LYS A 131 -2.25 3.49 -11.25
CA LYS A 131 -2.16 3.68 -12.71
C LYS A 131 -3.41 4.40 -13.22
N ILE A 132 -3.22 5.40 -14.09
CA ILE A 132 -4.32 6.10 -14.77
C ILE A 132 -4.02 6.10 -16.26
N LEU A 133 -4.90 5.47 -17.05
CA LEU A 133 -4.84 5.45 -18.50
C LEU A 133 -5.59 6.64 -19.10
N VAL A 134 -4.94 7.41 -19.94
CA VAL A 134 -5.50 8.57 -20.65
C VAL A 134 -5.42 8.31 -22.15
N GLY A 135 -6.49 7.76 -22.69
CA GLY A 135 -6.70 7.54 -24.14
C GLY A 135 -5.97 6.31 -24.71
N THR A 136 -4.67 6.21 -24.64
CA THR A 136 -3.89 5.12 -25.26
C THR A 136 -3.02 4.41 -24.26
N ASP A 137 -2.79 3.11 -24.47
CA ASP A 137 -1.88 2.29 -23.66
C ASP A 137 -0.45 2.80 -23.71
N GLY A 138 0.31 2.42 -22.71
CA GLY A 138 1.71 2.74 -22.56
C GLY A 138 2.28 2.11 -21.29
N ASP A 139 3.58 2.21 -21.11
CA ASP A 139 4.27 1.67 -19.94
C ASP A 139 4.04 2.52 -18.70
N THR A 140 3.78 1.85 -17.59
CA THR A 140 3.78 2.47 -16.27
C THR A 140 5.20 2.89 -15.92
N LYS A 141 5.41 4.17 -15.61
CA LYS A 141 6.72 4.65 -15.14
C LYS A 141 7.00 4.13 -13.75
N THR A 142 8.24 3.74 -13.51
CA THR A 142 8.66 3.30 -12.18
C THR A 142 8.60 4.49 -11.23
N ALA A 143 7.87 4.30 -10.14
CA ALA A 143 7.78 5.25 -9.03
C ALA A 143 8.72 4.76 -7.91
N ASN A 144 9.14 5.70 -7.04
CA ASN A 144 9.82 5.39 -5.80
C ASN A 144 11.10 4.52 -5.96
N PRO A 145 12.17 5.06 -6.55
CA PRO A 145 13.40 4.31 -6.83
C PRO A 145 14.15 3.86 -5.57
N ASP A 146 13.86 4.46 -4.41
CA ASP A 146 14.58 4.20 -3.15
C ASP A 146 13.82 3.27 -2.19
N GLY A 147 12.66 2.75 -2.59
CA GLY A 147 11.81 1.93 -1.75
C GLY A 147 11.18 0.77 -2.50
N ILE A 148 10.13 0.20 -1.89
CA ILE A 148 9.33 -0.86 -2.50
C ILE A 148 8.18 -0.28 -3.30
N VAL A 149 7.82 -0.91 -4.43
CA VAL A 149 6.72 -0.48 -5.29
C VAL A 149 6.00 -1.68 -5.89
N ILE A 150 4.67 -1.58 -6.00
CA ILE A 150 3.83 -2.51 -6.76
C ILE A 150 3.52 -1.84 -8.11
N LYS A 151 3.92 -2.50 -9.20
CA LYS A 151 3.70 -2.05 -10.58
C LYS A 151 2.67 -2.96 -11.25
N GLN A 152 1.61 -2.39 -11.81
CA GLN A 152 0.69 -3.15 -12.65
C GLN A 152 1.31 -3.36 -14.03
N LEU A 153 1.44 -4.62 -14.44
CA LEU A 153 1.87 -5.02 -15.78
C LEU A 153 0.67 -5.18 -16.71
N GLU A 154 -0.28 -6.03 -16.34
CA GLU A 154 -1.45 -6.37 -17.16
C GLU A 154 -2.72 -6.35 -16.29
N ASN A 155 -3.85 -6.03 -16.89
CA ASN A 155 -5.18 -6.16 -16.31
C ASN A 155 -6.20 -6.24 -17.46
N ASP A 156 -6.82 -7.42 -17.64
CA ASP A 156 -7.85 -7.66 -18.65
C ASP A 156 -9.28 -7.63 -18.05
N GLY A 157 -9.40 -7.26 -16.76
CA GLY A 157 -10.65 -7.23 -16.01
C GLY A 157 -11.00 -8.54 -15.29
N GLU A 158 -10.44 -9.68 -15.69
CA GLU A 158 -10.60 -10.96 -15.04
C GLU A 158 -9.35 -11.39 -14.28
N VAL A 159 -8.18 -11.09 -14.84
CA VAL A 159 -6.87 -11.40 -14.26
C VAL A 159 -6.02 -10.14 -14.23
N ILE A 160 -5.33 -9.93 -13.12
CA ILE A 160 -4.32 -8.90 -12.98
C ILE A 160 -2.94 -9.52 -12.81
N LYS A 161 -1.93 -8.89 -13.45
CA LYS A 161 -0.52 -9.21 -13.28
C LYS A 161 0.20 -8.01 -12.69
N LEU A 162 0.82 -8.23 -11.54
CA LEU A 162 1.58 -7.23 -10.80
C LEU A 162 3.06 -7.65 -10.73
N GLN A 163 3.93 -6.66 -10.56
CA GLN A 163 5.34 -6.85 -10.27
C GLN A 163 5.72 -6.06 -9.02
N VAL A 164 6.47 -6.68 -8.12
CA VAL A 164 7.04 -6.02 -6.94
C VAL A 164 8.51 -5.73 -7.22
N LEU A 165 8.87 -4.46 -7.06
CA LEU A 165 10.24 -3.98 -7.18
C LEU A 165 10.68 -3.39 -5.85
N TYR A 166 11.94 -3.62 -5.47
CA TYR A 166 12.60 -2.93 -4.38
C TYR A 166 13.88 -2.27 -4.89
N LYS A 167 13.98 -0.94 -4.72
CA LYS A 167 15.07 -0.12 -5.27
C LYS A 167 15.27 -0.33 -6.78
N GLY A 168 14.15 -0.51 -7.50
CA GLY A 168 14.13 -0.70 -8.94
C GLY A 168 14.35 -2.14 -9.41
N GLU A 169 14.74 -3.07 -8.53
CA GLU A 169 15.01 -4.47 -8.85
C GLU A 169 13.85 -5.38 -8.43
N PRO A 170 13.50 -6.41 -9.22
CA PRO A 170 12.46 -7.38 -8.85
C PRO A 170 12.78 -8.13 -7.55
N ILE A 171 11.79 -8.33 -6.71
CA ILE A 171 11.94 -9.14 -5.49
C ILE A 171 11.23 -10.49 -5.69
N ALA A 172 12.02 -11.57 -5.67
CA ALA A 172 11.50 -12.93 -5.70
C ALA A 172 11.00 -13.40 -4.33
N LYS A 173 9.98 -14.27 -4.34
CA LYS A 173 9.41 -14.91 -3.14
C LYS A 173 8.93 -13.92 -2.08
N ASN A 174 8.59 -12.70 -2.50
CA ASN A 174 8.07 -11.68 -1.60
C ASN A 174 6.57 -11.90 -1.40
N GLU A 175 6.12 -11.79 -0.15
CA GLU A 175 4.72 -11.96 0.20
C GLU A 175 3.89 -10.77 -0.29
N LEU A 176 2.75 -11.07 -0.93
CA LEU A 176 1.68 -10.11 -1.19
C LEU A 176 0.41 -10.57 -0.50
N LYS A 177 -0.27 -9.65 0.13
CA LYS A 177 -1.63 -9.84 0.64
C LYS A 177 -2.62 -9.07 -0.21
N VAL A 178 -3.65 -9.74 -0.66
CA VAL A 178 -4.76 -9.15 -1.42
C VAL A 178 -5.97 -9.12 -0.51
N TYR A 179 -6.52 -7.93 -0.29
CA TYR A 179 -7.67 -7.71 0.60
C TYR A 179 -8.90 -7.26 -0.19
N VAL A 180 -10.05 -7.75 0.23
CA VAL A 180 -11.37 -7.26 -0.13
C VAL A 180 -12.10 -6.93 1.16
N SER A 181 -13.19 -6.18 1.12
CA SER A 181 -14.06 -5.96 2.27
C SER A 181 -14.55 -7.29 2.89
N ASP A 182 -15.14 -7.23 4.06
CA ASP A 182 -15.74 -8.36 4.78
C ASP A 182 -14.75 -9.50 5.12
N LEU A 183 -13.53 -9.11 5.54
CA LEU A 183 -12.51 -10.01 6.07
C LEU A 183 -11.93 -11.02 5.07
N TRP A 184 -12.18 -10.84 3.77
CA TRP A 184 -11.55 -11.73 2.79
C TRP A 184 -10.12 -11.27 2.47
N SER A 185 -9.21 -12.21 2.52
CA SER A 185 -7.82 -11.99 2.10
C SER A 185 -7.23 -13.22 1.42
N LYS A 186 -6.21 -12.97 0.60
CA LYS A 186 -5.42 -14.01 -0.06
C LYS A 186 -3.95 -13.65 0.01
N THR A 187 -3.13 -14.60 0.44
CA THR A 187 -1.67 -14.47 0.41
C THR A 187 -1.11 -15.12 -0.85
N LEU A 188 -0.22 -14.41 -1.51
CA LEU A 188 0.49 -14.82 -2.71
C LEU A 188 1.98 -14.54 -2.54
N PHE A 189 2.82 -15.12 -3.40
CA PHE A 189 4.25 -14.88 -3.42
C PHE A 189 4.71 -14.58 -4.85
N THR A 190 5.64 -13.64 -5.00
CA THR A 190 6.23 -13.32 -6.29
C THR A 190 7.12 -14.47 -6.80
N ASP A 191 7.17 -14.61 -8.12
CA ASP A 191 8.12 -15.49 -8.80
C ASP A 191 9.53 -14.89 -8.85
N ASP A 192 10.45 -15.52 -9.58
CA ASP A 192 11.85 -15.07 -9.71
C ASP A 192 11.99 -13.72 -10.45
N ASN A 193 10.96 -13.27 -11.17
CA ASN A 193 10.90 -11.95 -11.82
C ASN A 193 10.18 -10.90 -10.96
N GLY A 194 9.86 -11.22 -9.71
CA GLY A 194 9.06 -10.36 -8.84
C GLY A 194 7.59 -10.28 -9.26
N GLU A 195 7.09 -11.18 -10.13
CA GLU A 195 5.76 -11.12 -10.70
C GLU A 195 4.77 -12.02 -9.95
N VAL A 196 3.50 -11.62 -9.97
CA VAL A 196 2.38 -12.38 -9.43
C VAL A 196 1.14 -12.11 -10.26
N SER A 197 0.34 -13.15 -10.50
CA SER A 197 -0.95 -13.02 -11.19
C SER A 197 -2.07 -13.65 -10.35
N PHE A 198 -3.24 -13.03 -10.38
CA PHE A 198 -4.42 -13.57 -9.73
C PHE A 198 -5.71 -13.09 -10.38
N ALA A 199 -6.77 -13.88 -10.21
CA ALA A 199 -8.11 -13.55 -10.73
C ALA A 199 -8.77 -12.47 -9.85
N LEU A 200 -9.62 -11.66 -10.49
CA LEU A 200 -10.49 -10.65 -9.87
C LEU A 200 -11.96 -11.13 -9.94
N PRO A 201 -12.37 -12.12 -9.10
CA PRO A 201 -13.67 -12.79 -9.25
C PRO A 201 -14.87 -11.91 -8.91
N TRP A 202 -14.65 -10.74 -8.30
CA TRP A 202 -15.71 -9.84 -7.89
C TRP A 202 -15.50 -8.44 -8.49
N ASN A 203 -16.59 -7.81 -8.89
CA ASN A 203 -16.61 -6.40 -9.27
C ASN A 203 -16.61 -5.51 -8.01
N THR A 204 -15.48 -5.46 -7.33
CA THR A 204 -15.26 -4.68 -6.10
C THR A 204 -13.83 -4.15 -6.05
N LYS A 205 -13.56 -3.31 -5.09
CA LYS A 205 -12.22 -2.80 -4.81
C LYS A 205 -11.35 -3.86 -4.14
N TYR A 206 -10.10 -3.99 -4.59
CA TYR A 206 -9.06 -4.79 -3.96
C TYR A 206 -7.93 -3.88 -3.50
N ILE A 207 -7.44 -4.11 -2.30
CA ILE A 207 -6.19 -3.51 -1.84
C ILE A 207 -5.14 -4.60 -1.81
N VAL A 208 -4.02 -4.35 -2.48
CA VAL A 208 -2.84 -5.22 -2.46
C VAL A 208 -1.80 -4.57 -1.60
N GLU A 209 -1.22 -5.33 -0.69
CA GLU A 209 -0.14 -4.92 0.20
C GLU A 209 1.05 -5.84 0.06
N THR A 210 2.24 -5.29 0.12
CA THR A 210 3.50 -6.02 0.24
C THR A 210 4.47 -5.24 1.10
N THR A 211 5.35 -5.96 1.78
CA THR A 211 6.34 -5.34 2.67
C THR A 211 7.73 -5.92 2.40
N THR A 212 8.75 -5.16 2.78
CA THR A 212 10.13 -5.66 2.85
C THR A 212 10.88 -4.97 3.99
N LYS A 213 11.78 -5.71 4.61
CA LYS A 213 12.65 -5.23 5.68
C LYS A 213 14.00 -4.82 5.10
N GLU A 214 14.44 -3.60 5.41
CA GLU A 214 15.78 -3.14 5.11
C GLU A 214 16.60 -3.09 6.39
N GLU A 215 17.58 -3.99 6.54
CA GLU A 215 18.41 -4.19 7.74
C GLU A 215 19.46 -3.06 7.86
N ILE A 216 19.00 -1.80 7.91
CA ILE A 216 19.85 -0.64 8.09
C ILE A 216 19.41 0.10 9.35
N PRO A 217 20.22 0.06 10.44
CA PRO A 217 19.93 0.84 11.63
C PRO A 217 20.19 2.33 11.39
N GLY A 218 19.55 3.17 12.21
CA GLY A 218 19.72 4.61 12.14
C GLY A 218 19.05 5.33 13.30
N THR A 219 19.00 6.67 13.21
CA THR A 219 18.36 7.54 14.19
C THR A 219 17.41 8.48 13.46
N TYR A 220 16.20 8.66 13.97
CA TYR A 220 15.22 9.61 13.45
C TYR A 220 14.54 10.37 14.59
N ASN A 221 14.53 11.71 14.52
CA ASN A 221 14.00 12.60 15.56
C ASN A 221 14.59 12.39 16.98
N GLY A 222 15.78 11.78 17.09
CA GLY A 222 16.44 11.45 18.35
C GLY A 222 16.23 10.04 18.85
N ASP A 223 15.37 9.24 18.19
CA ASP A 223 15.12 7.84 18.52
C ASP A 223 15.86 6.91 17.56
N ASP A 224 16.54 5.91 18.12
CA ASP A 224 17.27 4.90 17.35
C ASP A 224 16.32 3.80 16.86
N TYR A 225 16.57 3.30 15.64
CA TYR A 225 15.87 2.15 15.08
C TYR A 225 16.86 1.11 14.53
N GLU A 226 16.43 -0.14 14.51
CA GLU A 226 17.22 -1.29 14.07
C GLU A 226 17.14 -1.52 12.57
N PHE A 227 15.98 -1.22 11.97
CA PHE A 227 15.72 -1.43 10.54
C PHE A 227 14.63 -0.49 10.02
N ILE A 228 14.50 -0.45 8.68
CA ILE A 228 13.39 0.23 8.01
C ILE A 228 12.39 -0.82 7.53
N TRP A 229 11.10 -0.62 7.86
CA TRP A 229 9.99 -1.43 7.39
C TRP A 229 9.28 -0.73 6.24
N HIS A 230 9.55 -1.19 5.01
CA HIS A 230 8.91 -0.67 3.81
C HIS A 230 7.57 -1.35 3.59
N CYS A 231 6.50 -0.58 3.45
CA CYS A 231 5.15 -1.04 3.13
C CYS A 231 4.70 -0.41 1.82
N ALA A 232 4.27 -1.22 0.85
CA ALA A 232 3.71 -0.72 -0.40
C ALA A 232 2.28 -1.22 -0.60
N THR A 233 1.42 -0.34 -1.12
CA THR A 233 0.04 -0.67 -1.47
C THR A 233 -0.26 -0.36 -2.93
N TYR A 234 -1.24 -1.09 -3.48
CA TYR A 234 -1.83 -0.87 -4.79
C TYR A 234 -3.34 -1.12 -4.72
N CYS A 235 -4.12 -0.15 -5.16
CA CYS A 235 -5.58 -0.27 -5.20
C CYS A 235 -6.04 -0.64 -6.61
N ILE A 236 -6.80 -1.74 -6.72
CA ILE A 236 -7.41 -2.20 -7.95
C ILE A 236 -8.91 -1.88 -7.87
N LYS A 237 -9.42 -1.19 -8.88
CA LYS A 237 -10.84 -1.01 -9.15
C LYS A 237 -11.13 -1.64 -10.51
N PRO A 238 -11.83 -2.79 -10.55
CA PRO A 238 -12.28 -3.42 -11.79
C PRO A 238 -13.21 -2.53 -12.61
#